data_c46e4bd8452f24af860e45796c2a2d82
#
_entry.id   c46e4bd8452f24af860e45796c2a2d82
#
_cell.length_a   1.000
_cell.length_b   1.000
_cell.length_c   1.000
_cell.angle_alpha   90.00
_cell.angle_beta   90.00
_cell.angle_gamma   90.00
#
_symmetry.space_group_name_H-M   'P 1'
#
loop_
_entity.id
_entity.type
_entity.pdbx_description
1 polymer ?
#
loop_
_entity_poly.entity_id
_entity_poly.type
_entity_poly.pdbx_seq_one_letter_code
_entity_poly.pdbx_strand_id
1 'polypeptide(L)'
;MKDSLTTGIEHTMTYVVPGNRTVPNLLPEASDFTAMPEVLATGYMVGIIEWACMEAIRDHLDEGEISLGTHVNFSHQAPTVPGDTVTIEVKVIAVEKRAVTFEISARDSYNTISVGTHQRGVIGKEKFESRLPTVG
;
A
#
# COMPACT_ATOMS: atom_id res chain seq x y z
N MET A 1 7.65 -9.50 -16.01
CA MET A 1 8.29 -9.81 -14.71
C MET A 1 9.68 -10.35 -14.96
N LYS A 2 10.66 -9.77 -14.28
CA LYS A 2 12.02 -10.28 -14.35
C LYS A 2 12.14 -11.55 -13.50
N ASP A 3 13.09 -12.41 -13.82
CA ASP A 3 13.34 -13.63 -13.05
C ASP A 3 13.79 -13.34 -11.62
N SER A 4 14.27 -12.13 -11.37
CA SER A 4 14.67 -11.68 -10.04
C SER A 4 13.49 -11.42 -9.09
N LEU A 5 12.25 -11.35 -9.60
CA LEU A 5 11.06 -11.20 -8.76
C LEU A 5 10.74 -12.55 -8.11
N THR A 6 11.28 -12.75 -6.92
CA THR A 6 11.21 -14.01 -6.18
C THR A 6 10.89 -13.76 -4.72
N THR A 7 10.56 -14.83 -4.00
CA THR A 7 10.36 -14.77 -2.55
C THR A 7 11.63 -14.31 -1.84
N GLY A 8 11.46 -13.62 -0.72
CA GLY A 8 12.58 -13.15 0.10
C GLY A 8 12.98 -11.69 -0.15
N ILE A 9 12.46 -11.04 -1.19
CA ILE A 9 12.68 -9.61 -1.41
C ILE A 9 12.09 -8.85 -0.22
N GLU A 10 12.89 -7.98 0.39
CA GLU A 10 12.49 -7.16 1.53
C GLU A 10 12.69 -5.69 1.20
N HIS A 11 11.86 -4.85 1.80
CA HIS A 11 11.97 -3.40 1.65
C HIS A 11 11.41 -2.70 2.89
N THR A 12 12.05 -1.60 3.25
CA THR A 12 11.59 -0.73 4.34
C THR A 12 11.39 0.67 3.79
N MET A 13 10.23 1.24 4.09
CA MET A 13 9.89 2.61 3.72
C MET A 13 9.47 3.38 4.96
N THR A 14 9.85 4.65 5.05
CA THR A 14 9.39 5.54 6.11
C THR A 14 8.51 6.64 5.51
N TYR A 15 7.51 7.07 6.27
CA TYR A 15 6.57 8.10 5.85
C TYR A 15 6.20 8.97 7.04
N VAL A 16 6.46 10.27 6.94
CA VAL A 16 6.02 11.23 7.95
C VAL A 16 4.58 11.62 7.62
N VAL A 17 3.67 11.40 8.56
CA VAL A 17 2.24 11.63 8.34
C VAL A 17 1.96 13.13 8.26
N PRO A 18 1.52 13.65 7.10
CA PRO A 18 1.14 15.06 7.02
C PRO A 18 -0.28 15.27 7.54
N GLY A 19 -0.60 16.49 7.91
CA GLY A 19 -1.92 16.83 8.45
C GLY A 19 -3.07 16.55 7.49
N ASN A 20 -2.82 16.59 6.19
CA ASN A 20 -3.85 16.36 5.16
C ASN A 20 -4.06 14.90 4.79
N ARG A 21 -3.45 13.95 5.50
CA ARG A 21 -3.67 12.50 5.32
C ARG A 21 -4.39 11.89 6.52
N THR A 22 -5.12 12.73 7.25
CA THR A 22 -5.90 12.34 8.42
C THR A 22 -7.36 12.05 8.03
N VAL A 23 -8.09 11.38 8.94
CA VAL A 23 -9.46 10.92 8.68
C VAL A 23 -10.38 12.03 8.16
N PRO A 24 -10.38 13.26 8.71
CA PRO A 24 -11.26 14.32 8.20
C PRO A 24 -11.03 14.69 6.73
N ASN A 25 -9.88 14.38 6.19
CA ASN A 25 -9.51 14.73 4.81
C ASN A 25 -9.81 13.64 3.78
N LEU A 26 -10.20 12.43 4.24
CA LEU A 26 -10.34 11.29 3.33
C LEU A 26 -11.53 11.45 2.38
N LEU A 27 -12.69 11.80 2.93
CA LEU A 27 -13.91 12.03 2.15
C LEU A 27 -14.53 13.35 2.60
N PRO A 28 -14.10 14.49 2.02
CA PRO A 28 -14.56 15.82 2.47
C PRO A 28 -16.07 16.03 2.35
N GLU A 29 -16.74 15.29 1.46
CA GLU A 29 -18.19 15.33 1.26
C GLU A 29 -18.97 14.56 2.33
N ALA A 30 -18.29 13.76 3.16
CA ALA A 30 -18.93 12.94 4.19
C ALA A 30 -18.72 13.52 5.58
N SER A 31 -19.80 14.02 6.20
CA SER A 31 -19.74 14.60 7.55
C SER A 31 -19.27 13.61 8.61
N ASP A 32 -19.50 12.33 8.43
CA ASP A 32 -19.00 11.28 9.33
C ASP A 32 -17.46 11.27 9.38
N PHE A 33 -16.80 11.57 8.27
CA PHE A 33 -15.34 11.65 8.23
C PHE A 33 -14.82 13.01 8.70
N THR A 34 -15.44 14.10 8.28
CA THR A 34 -14.94 15.45 8.62
C THR A 34 -15.02 15.76 10.11
N ALA A 35 -15.90 15.06 10.85
CA ALA A 35 -16.07 15.21 12.29
C ALA A 35 -15.11 14.34 13.12
N MET A 36 -14.30 13.51 12.47
CA MET A 36 -13.41 12.58 13.16
C MET A 36 -12.13 13.24 13.67
N PRO A 37 -11.45 12.62 14.66
CA PRO A 37 -10.13 13.08 15.10
C PRO A 37 -9.10 13.07 13.97
N GLU A 38 -8.12 13.97 14.09
CA GLU A 38 -7.02 14.10 13.13
C GLU A 38 -5.94 13.05 13.39
N VAL A 39 -6.19 11.83 12.95
CA VAL A 39 -5.24 10.73 12.96
C VAL A 39 -5.15 10.14 11.55
N LEU A 40 -4.07 9.43 11.26
CA LEU A 40 -3.85 8.81 9.94
C LEU A 40 -5.09 8.01 9.54
N ALA A 41 -5.65 8.34 8.37
CA ALA A 41 -6.82 7.65 7.86
C ALA A 41 -6.46 6.23 7.38
N THR A 42 -7.34 5.27 7.65
CA THR A 42 -7.14 3.89 7.21
C THR A 42 -6.94 3.81 5.70
N GLY A 43 -7.73 4.53 4.91
CA GLY A 43 -7.59 4.53 3.45
C GLY A 43 -6.22 5.04 2.99
N TYR A 44 -5.69 6.07 3.64
CA TYR A 44 -4.35 6.57 3.33
C TYR A 44 -3.27 5.59 3.79
N MET A 45 -3.45 4.96 4.96
CA MET A 45 -2.52 3.94 5.44
C MET A 45 -2.41 2.77 4.44
N VAL A 46 -3.55 2.31 3.92
CA VAL A 46 -3.56 1.27 2.89
C VAL A 46 -2.73 1.72 1.67
N GLY A 47 -2.94 2.94 1.20
CA GLY A 47 -2.17 3.48 0.07
C GLY A 47 -0.67 3.54 0.33
N ILE A 48 -0.27 3.92 1.54
CA ILE A 48 1.15 4.00 1.93
C ILE A 48 1.78 2.59 1.96
N ILE A 49 1.07 1.61 2.48
CA ILE A 49 1.53 0.23 2.51
C ILE A 49 1.62 -0.34 1.09
N GLU A 50 0.64 -0.06 0.24
CA GLU A 50 0.72 -0.42 -1.19
C GLU A 50 1.98 0.18 -1.83
N TRP A 51 2.26 1.44 -1.54
CA TRP A 51 3.44 2.13 -2.07
C TRP A 51 4.73 1.42 -1.67
N ALA A 52 4.87 1.02 -0.41
CA ALA A 52 6.04 0.26 0.05
C ALA A 52 6.20 -1.06 -0.71
N CYS A 53 5.09 -1.75 -0.98
CA CYS A 53 5.11 -2.98 -1.79
C CYS A 53 5.50 -2.70 -3.23
N MET A 54 5.02 -1.61 -3.82
CA MET A 54 5.40 -1.19 -5.17
C MET A 54 6.88 -0.89 -5.26
N GLU A 55 7.43 -0.18 -4.27
CA GLU A 55 8.86 0.11 -4.21
C GLU A 55 9.70 -1.18 -4.13
N ALA A 56 9.23 -2.15 -3.34
CA ALA A 56 9.95 -3.41 -3.13
C ALA A 56 10.18 -4.18 -4.45
N ILE A 57 9.25 -4.12 -5.37
CA ILE A 57 9.32 -4.89 -6.62
C ILE A 57 9.58 -4.05 -7.87
N ARG A 58 9.73 -2.74 -7.72
CA ARG A 58 9.90 -1.82 -8.85
C ARG A 58 10.99 -2.26 -9.82
N ASP A 59 12.16 -2.60 -9.32
CA ASP A 59 13.32 -2.96 -10.15
C ASP A 59 13.23 -4.39 -10.71
N HIS A 60 12.21 -5.13 -10.34
CA HIS A 60 11.98 -6.51 -10.76
C HIS A 60 10.88 -6.64 -11.81
N LEU A 61 10.34 -5.53 -12.28
CA LEU A 61 9.35 -5.47 -13.36
C LEU A 61 10.05 -5.17 -14.67
N ASP A 62 9.49 -5.70 -15.77
CA ASP A 62 9.94 -5.36 -17.10
C ASP A 62 9.42 -3.98 -17.50
N GLU A 63 10.03 -3.37 -18.50
CA GLU A 63 9.59 -2.09 -19.03
C GLU A 63 8.11 -2.17 -19.47
N GLY A 64 7.33 -1.18 -19.10
CA GLY A 64 5.90 -1.13 -19.43
C GLY A 64 5.00 -1.92 -18.51
N GLU A 65 5.55 -2.66 -17.56
CA GLU A 65 4.76 -3.39 -16.56
C GLU A 65 4.44 -2.51 -15.35
N ILE A 66 3.26 -2.75 -14.79
CA ILE A 66 2.79 -2.17 -13.52
C ILE A 66 2.31 -3.29 -12.62
N SER A 67 2.11 -2.96 -11.35
CA SER A 67 1.40 -3.85 -10.44
C SER A 67 0.17 -3.13 -9.88
N LEU A 68 -0.90 -3.90 -9.68
CA LEU A 68 -2.17 -3.40 -9.14
C LEU A 68 -2.51 -4.18 -7.88
N GLY A 69 -3.02 -3.49 -6.86
CA GLY A 69 -3.49 -4.13 -5.64
C GLY A 69 -4.70 -5.00 -5.93
N THR A 70 -4.65 -6.26 -5.51
CA THR A 70 -5.72 -7.23 -5.72
C THR A 70 -6.33 -7.76 -4.43
N HIS A 71 -5.60 -7.65 -3.31
CA HIS A 71 -6.09 -8.12 -2.02
C HIS A 71 -5.41 -7.37 -0.89
N VAL A 72 -6.19 -6.94 0.07
CA VAL A 72 -5.75 -6.26 1.29
C VAL A 72 -6.27 -7.05 2.49
N ASN A 73 -5.35 -7.54 3.31
CA ASN A 73 -5.71 -8.27 4.53
C ASN A 73 -4.73 -7.90 5.64
N PHE A 74 -4.78 -6.65 6.04
CA PHE A 74 -3.97 -6.17 7.17
C PHE A 74 -4.78 -5.26 8.08
N SER A 75 -4.35 -5.20 9.33
CA SER A 75 -5.04 -4.46 10.39
C SER A 75 -4.73 -2.97 10.36
N HIS A 76 -5.54 -2.20 11.05
CA HIS A 76 -5.21 -0.84 11.48
C HIS A 76 -5.53 -0.76 12.97
N GLN A 77 -4.57 -1.11 13.80
CA GLN A 77 -4.81 -1.44 15.20
C GLN A 77 -4.43 -0.35 16.21
N ALA A 78 -3.85 0.75 15.74
CA ALA A 78 -3.53 1.90 16.58
C ALA A 78 -3.49 3.19 15.75
N PRO A 79 -3.88 4.34 16.33
CA PRO A 79 -3.88 5.61 15.61
C PRO A 79 -2.45 6.18 15.52
N THR A 80 -2.20 6.95 14.47
CA THR A 80 -0.96 7.72 14.30
C THR A 80 -1.29 9.20 14.15
N VAL A 81 -0.65 10.04 14.94
CA VAL A 81 -0.86 11.49 14.86
C VAL A 81 -0.01 12.12 13.76
N PRO A 82 -0.46 13.25 13.17
CA PRO A 82 0.35 13.99 12.20
C PRO A 82 1.72 14.37 12.78
N GLY A 83 2.73 14.30 11.94
CA GLY A 83 4.11 14.59 12.33
C GLY A 83 4.89 13.37 12.79
N ASP A 84 4.22 12.31 13.19
CA ASP A 84 4.91 11.07 13.53
C ASP A 84 5.32 10.31 12.24
N THR A 85 6.36 9.50 12.39
CA THR A 85 6.89 8.70 11.29
C THR A 85 6.37 7.27 11.36
N VAL A 86 5.82 6.81 10.25
CA VAL A 86 5.43 5.42 10.05
C VAL A 86 6.56 4.69 9.34
N THR A 87 6.99 3.56 9.88
CA THR A 87 7.96 2.66 9.25
C THR A 87 7.22 1.43 8.75
N ILE A 88 7.28 1.20 7.44
CA ILE A 88 6.62 0.05 6.80
C ILE A 88 7.70 -0.95 6.35
N GLU A 89 7.54 -2.19 6.75
CA GLU A 89 8.42 -3.28 6.34
C GLU A 89 7.59 -4.29 5.54
N VAL A 90 8.08 -4.65 4.36
CA VAL A 90 7.40 -5.58 3.47
C VAL A 90 8.36 -6.67 3.01
N LYS A 91 7.82 -7.86 2.80
CA LYS A 91 8.59 -9.01 2.33
C LYS A 91 7.74 -9.81 1.36
N VAL A 92 8.30 -10.14 0.21
CA VAL A 92 7.66 -11.05 -0.75
C VAL A 92 7.70 -12.46 -0.19
N ILE A 93 6.54 -13.06 0.04
CA ILE A 93 6.42 -14.41 0.60
C ILE A 93 5.94 -15.45 -0.42
N ALA A 94 5.35 -15.00 -1.54
CA ALA A 94 4.94 -15.90 -2.61
C ALA A 94 4.91 -15.16 -3.94
N VAL A 95 5.32 -15.84 -4.99
CA VAL A 95 5.15 -15.38 -6.37
C VAL A 95 4.57 -16.56 -7.15
N GLU A 96 3.32 -16.43 -7.58
CA GLU A 96 2.62 -17.44 -8.36
C GLU A 96 2.12 -16.81 -9.64
N LYS A 97 2.72 -17.24 -10.78
CA LYS A 97 2.42 -16.61 -12.07
C LYS A 97 2.65 -15.10 -11.95
N ARG A 98 1.62 -14.30 -12.14
CA ARG A 98 1.70 -12.85 -12.05
C ARG A 98 1.22 -12.27 -10.72
N ALA A 99 0.94 -13.13 -9.75
CA ALA A 99 0.49 -12.71 -8.42
C ALA A 99 1.66 -12.69 -7.43
N VAL A 100 1.85 -11.57 -6.77
CA VAL A 100 2.90 -11.35 -5.77
C VAL A 100 2.23 -11.12 -4.42
N THR A 101 2.57 -11.94 -3.43
CA THR A 101 2.04 -11.82 -2.08
C THR A 101 3.12 -11.31 -1.14
N PHE A 102 2.76 -10.32 -0.35
CA PHE A 102 3.65 -9.68 0.63
C PHE A 102 3.16 -9.94 2.04
N GLU A 103 4.08 -10.16 2.95
CA GLU A 103 3.87 -9.98 4.38
C GLU A 103 4.24 -8.54 4.70
N ILE A 104 3.38 -7.85 5.46
CA ILE A 104 3.61 -6.45 5.79
C ILE A 104 3.50 -6.21 7.30
N SER A 105 4.26 -5.24 7.77
CA SER A 105 4.08 -4.65 9.09
C SER A 105 4.36 -3.16 9.03
N ALA A 106 3.67 -2.40 9.86
CA ALA A 106 3.90 -0.96 9.96
C ALA A 106 3.83 -0.55 11.43
N ARG A 107 4.70 0.37 11.82
CA ARG A 107 4.76 0.91 13.17
C ARG A 107 5.02 2.40 13.14
N ASP A 108 4.54 3.11 14.15
CA ASP A 108 4.92 4.49 14.40
C ASP A 108 5.85 4.55 15.62
N SER A 109 6.05 5.73 16.20
CA SER A 109 6.94 5.90 17.37
C SER A 109 6.43 5.22 18.62
N TYR A 110 5.15 4.88 18.66
CA TYR A 110 4.49 4.38 19.88
C TYR A 110 4.01 2.94 19.79
N ASN A 111 3.54 2.53 18.60
CA ASN A 111 2.82 1.26 18.45
C ASN A 111 3.10 0.59 17.11
N THR A 112 2.88 -0.72 17.05
CA THR A 112 2.59 -1.40 15.79
C THR A 112 1.20 -0.97 15.34
N ILE A 113 1.07 -0.46 14.12
CA ILE A 113 -0.21 0.05 13.62
C ILE A 113 -0.88 -0.90 12.63
N SER A 114 -0.10 -1.75 11.96
CA SER A 114 -0.65 -2.68 10.98
C SER A 114 0.20 -3.94 10.86
N VAL A 115 -0.45 -5.09 10.72
CA VAL A 115 0.19 -6.36 10.36
C VAL A 115 -0.75 -7.14 9.46
N GLY A 116 -0.20 -7.91 8.55
CA GLY A 116 -0.98 -8.78 7.67
C GLY A 116 -0.32 -9.03 6.33
N THR A 117 -1.14 -9.20 5.30
CA THR A 117 -0.70 -9.53 3.95
C THR A 117 -1.32 -8.63 2.91
N HIS A 118 -0.63 -8.53 1.76
CA HIS A 118 -1.09 -7.77 0.61
C HIS A 118 -0.73 -8.53 -0.65
N GLN A 119 -1.60 -8.49 -1.65
CA GLN A 119 -1.34 -9.13 -2.93
C GLN A 119 -1.45 -8.13 -4.06
N ARG A 120 -0.53 -8.23 -5.02
CA ARG A 120 -0.53 -7.40 -6.22
C ARG A 120 -0.44 -8.28 -7.47
N GLY A 121 -1.11 -7.83 -8.52
CA GLY A 121 -1.02 -8.46 -9.83
C GLY A 121 -0.15 -7.65 -10.77
N VAL A 122 0.79 -8.30 -11.45
CA VAL A 122 1.68 -7.66 -12.43
C VAL A 122 1.08 -7.80 -13.82
N ILE A 123 0.98 -6.70 -14.54
CA ILE A 123 0.41 -6.66 -15.89
C ILE A 123 1.06 -5.54 -16.71
N GLY A 124 1.12 -5.70 -18.03
CA GLY A 124 1.50 -4.60 -18.91
C GLY A 124 0.48 -3.46 -18.81
N LYS A 125 0.97 -2.23 -18.63
CA LYS A 125 0.11 -1.06 -18.47
C LYS A 125 -0.82 -0.84 -19.67
N GLU A 126 -0.28 -0.92 -20.88
CA GLU A 126 -1.08 -0.74 -22.11
C GLU A 126 -2.15 -1.81 -22.25
N LYS A 127 -1.80 -3.06 -21.96
CA LYS A 127 -2.74 -4.17 -21.98
C LYS A 127 -3.87 -3.97 -20.98
N PHE A 128 -3.54 -3.51 -19.78
CA PHE A 128 -4.54 -3.21 -18.76
C PHE A 128 -5.46 -2.08 -19.21
N GLU A 129 -4.88 -0.97 -19.70
CA GLU A 129 -5.65 0.19 -20.14
C GLU A 129 -6.58 -0.16 -21.30
N SER A 130 -6.15 -1.05 -22.21
CA SER A 130 -6.96 -1.46 -23.36
C SER A 130 -8.23 -2.23 -22.98
N ARG A 131 -8.27 -2.76 -21.76
CA ARG A 131 -9.41 -3.53 -21.24
C ARG A 131 -10.36 -2.71 -20.38
N LEU A 132 -10.04 -1.45 -20.13
CA LEU A 132 -10.88 -0.60 -19.30
C LEU A 132 -12.19 -0.27 -20.02
N PRO A 133 -13.33 -0.30 -19.31
CA PRO A 133 -14.60 0.10 -19.92
C PRO A 133 -14.65 1.61 -20.16
N THR A 134 -15.44 2.00 -21.13
CA THR A 134 -15.72 3.41 -21.43
C THR A 134 -17.09 3.76 -20.83
N VAL A 135 -17.13 4.83 -20.02
CA VAL A 135 -18.36 5.38 -19.47
C VAL A 135 -18.83 6.49 -20.41
N GLY A 136 -20.04 6.33 -20.96
CA GLY A 136 -20.48 7.32 -21.93
C GLY A 136 -21.94 7.51 -22.03
#